data_572935f5e9a005c732a2c42aebd242aa
#
_entry.id   572935f5e9a005c732a2c42aebd242aa
#
_cell.length_a   1.000
_cell.length_b   1.000
_cell.length_c   1.000
_cell.angle_alpha   90.00
_cell.angle_beta   90.00
_cell.angle_gamma   90.00
#
_symmetry.space_group_name_H-M   'P 1'
#
loop_
_entity.id
_entity.type
_entity.pdbx_description
1 polymer ?
#
loop_
_entity_poly.entity_id
_entity_poly.type
_entity_poly.pdbx_seq_one_letter_code
_entity_poly.pdbx_strand_id
1 'polypeptide(L)'
;MKKVLVLSALLVVPFICQAQDAQLRSRAVSLLEGATAASVAPNLPNLERVDTFRAFDPDAKAREGSFTRVVLQGVGRREETIFGNFHLVSVWTGSGLATTDMHPVLPREVAILMHLTPINLPHFDAADVIREITDKQAGGRPAHCIEFDTIVGARRDANELCVDAANGTLVSEKLGDELIENSDFFPFAGVLAPGKITYSVLGSEKLEITQTMTVLTDGSNVLAAPPNAQFGRLCTTFRRAIGQSMPQPPAGRGGRDWDVVVRGLIGVDGKVHDTVVQSSERPDLNAEALALVAQWAFVPAMCNGRPNPSDASFVLHFTAR
;
A
#
# COMPACT_ATOMS: atom_id res chain seq x y z
N MET A 1 4.04 -72.34 -9.40
CA MET A 1 4.12 -71.07 -10.14
C MET A 1 2.99 -70.15 -9.65
N LYS A 2 3.26 -69.21 -8.70
CA LYS A 2 2.32 -68.14 -8.28
C LYS A 2 2.97 -66.83 -8.65
N LYS A 3 2.44 -66.14 -9.65
CA LYS A 3 2.84 -64.79 -10.00
C LYS A 3 2.09 -63.80 -9.09
N VAL A 4 2.85 -63.07 -8.31
CA VAL A 4 2.39 -61.97 -7.51
C VAL A 4 2.30 -60.74 -8.43
N LEU A 5 1.08 -60.19 -8.56
CA LEU A 5 0.82 -58.89 -9.18
C LEU A 5 0.87 -57.85 -8.08
N VAL A 6 2.00 -57.13 -7.95
CA VAL A 6 2.09 -55.89 -7.17
C VAL A 6 2.60 -54.85 -8.14
N LEU A 7 1.72 -54.04 -8.64
CA LEU A 7 2.08 -52.72 -9.22
C LEU A 7 0.86 -51.83 -9.39
N SER A 8 0.99 -50.56 -9.06
CA SER A 8 0.18 -49.43 -9.49
C SER A 8 -0.65 -48.72 -8.40
N ALA A 9 -0.01 -48.35 -7.28
CA ALA A 9 -0.63 -47.39 -6.36
C ALA A 9 0.22 -46.12 -6.06
N LEU A 10 1.35 -45.93 -6.74
CA LEU A 10 2.36 -44.89 -6.32
C LEU A 10 2.44 -43.66 -7.22
N LEU A 11 1.63 -43.53 -8.29
CA LEU A 11 1.74 -42.42 -9.25
C LEU A 11 0.54 -41.44 -9.26
N VAL A 12 -0.47 -41.66 -8.44
CA VAL A 12 -1.70 -40.82 -8.45
C VAL A 12 -1.62 -39.65 -7.47
N VAL A 13 -0.85 -39.76 -6.38
CA VAL A 13 -0.84 -38.78 -5.30
C VAL A 13 -0.32 -37.37 -5.71
N PRO A 14 0.78 -37.21 -6.49
CA PRO A 14 1.24 -35.87 -6.85
C PRO A 14 0.30 -35.12 -7.81
N PHE A 15 -0.43 -35.81 -8.66
CA PHE A 15 -1.38 -35.18 -9.58
C PHE A 15 -2.63 -34.65 -8.86
N ILE A 16 -3.08 -35.32 -7.82
CA ILE A 16 -4.25 -34.89 -7.03
C ILE A 16 -3.92 -33.62 -6.24
N CYS A 17 -2.73 -33.53 -5.64
CA CYS A 17 -2.29 -32.38 -4.88
C CYS A 17 -2.19 -31.11 -5.77
N GLN A 18 -1.55 -31.21 -6.92
CA GLN A 18 -1.44 -30.11 -7.87
C GLN A 18 -2.79 -29.63 -8.42
N ALA A 19 -3.74 -30.54 -8.64
CA ALA A 19 -5.08 -30.18 -9.08
C ALA A 19 -5.87 -29.43 -7.99
N GLN A 20 -5.71 -29.80 -6.73
CA GLN A 20 -6.33 -29.10 -5.59
C GLN A 20 -5.77 -27.70 -5.41
N ASP A 21 -4.45 -27.52 -5.48
CA ASP A 21 -3.80 -26.20 -5.40
C ASP A 21 -4.27 -25.28 -6.54
N ALA A 22 -4.37 -25.79 -7.76
CA ALA A 22 -4.84 -25.02 -8.91
C ALA A 22 -6.32 -24.60 -8.75
N GLN A 23 -7.17 -25.49 -8.21
CA GLN A 23 -8.58 -25.18 -7.95
C GLN A 23 -8.74 -24.17 -6.83
N LEU A 24 -7.96 -24.28 -5.75
CA LEU A 24 -7.95 -23.35 -4.63
C LEU A 24 -7.53 -21.94 -5.10
N ARG A 25 -6.45 -21.85 -5.88
CA ARG A 25 -5.99 -20.60 -6.47
C ARG A 25 -7.03 -19.99 -7.41
N SER A 26 -7.67 -20.78 -8.26
CA SER A 26 -8.72 -20.30 -9.16
C SER A 26 -9.89 -19.71 -8.37
N ARG A 27 -10.32 -20.35 -7.28
CA ARG A 27 -11.37 -19.85 -6.40
C ARG A 27 -10.98 -18.55 -5.71
N ALA A 28 -9.74 -18.44 -5.20
CA ALA A 28 -9.21 -17.23 -4.58
C ALA A 28 -9.19 -16.04 -5.55
N VAL A 29 -8.69 -16.26 -6.77
CA VAL A 29 -8.69 -15.25 -7.85
C VAL A 29 -10.11 -14.80 -8.16
N SER A 30 -11.06 -15.73 -8.32
CA SER A 30 -12.46 -15.40 -8.62
C SER A 30 -13.13 -14.59 -7.52
N LEU A 31 -12.81 -14.82 -6.23
CA LEU A 31 -13.30 -14.01 -5.11
C LEU A 31 -12.75 -12.56 -5.18
N LEU A 32 -11.47 -12.37 -5.51
CA LEU A 32 -10.90 -11.03 -5.65
C LEU A 32 -11.39 -10.30 -6.91
N GLU A 33 -11.60 -11.01 -8.01
CA GLU A 33 -12.24 -10.43 -9.20
C GLU A 33 -13.67 -9.98 -8.88
N GLY A 34 -14.43 -10.78 -8.12
CA GLY A 34 -15.74 -10.41 -7.61
C GLY A 34 -15.68 -9.16 -6.70
N ALA A 35 -14.70 -9.10 -5.79
CA ALA A 35 -14.50 -7.95 -4.92
C ALA A 35 -14.12 -6.70 -5.72
N THR A 36 -13.31 -6.83 -6.76
CA THR A 36 -13.00 -5.74 -7.69
C THR A 36 -14.27 -5.24 -8.39
N ALA A 37 -15.07 -6.13 -8.92
CA ALA A 37 -16.33 -5.77 -9.59
C ALA A 37 -17.34 -5.12 -8.62
N ALA A 38 -17.34 -5.50 -7.34
CA ALA A 38 -18.22 -4.93 -6.32
C ALA A 38 -17.76 -3.54 -5.82
N SER A 39 -16.47 -3.25 -5.89
CA SER A 39 -15.86 -2.06 -5.24
C SER A 39 -15.24 -1.06 -6.22
N VAL A 40 -14.92 -1.46 -7.44
CA VAL A 40 -14.26 -0.59 -8.45
C VAL A 40 -15.20 -0.33 -9.61
N ALA A 41 -15.69 0.90 -9.73
CA ALA A 41 -16.57 1.29 -10.83
C ALA A 41 -15.79 1.26 -12.16
N PRO A 42 -16.29 0.55 -13.19
CA PRO A 42 -15.60 0.46 -14.48
C PRO A 42 -15.54 1.80 -15.22
N ASN A 43 -16.52 2.69 -14.97
CA ASN A 43 -16.59 4.03 -15.52
C ASN A 43 -16.80 5.03 -14.37
N LEU A 44 -15.71 5.45 -13.75
CA LEU A 44 -15.79 6.46 -12.70
C LEU A 44 -16.29 7.79 -13.30
N PRO A 45 -17.30 8.45 -12.70
CA PRO A 45 -17.68 9.81 -13.08
C PRO A 45 -16.58 10.81 -12.65
N ASN A 46 -16.76 12.09 -13.05
CA ASN A 46 -16.06 13.15 -12.34
C ASN A 46 -16.49 13.12 -10.88
N LEU A 47 -15.54 13.14 -9.98
CA LEU A 47 -15.85 12.96 -8.55
C LEU A 47 -14.96 13.80 -7.64
N GLU A 48 -15.51 14.09 -6.48
CA GLU A 48 -14.76 14.51 -5.32
C GLU A 48 -14.86 13.42 -4.24
N ARG A 49 -13.71 13.03 -3.70
CA ARG A 49 -13.57 12.17 -2.52
C ARG A 49 -12.99 13.01 -1.41
N VAL A 50 -13.61 12.97 -0.26
CA VAL A 50 -13.13 13.61 0.97
C VAL A 50 -12.95 12.53 2.04
N ASP A 51 -11.73 12.42 2.54
CA ASP A 51 -11.36 11.57 3.66
C ASP A 51 -11.04 12.48 4.84
N THR A 52 -11.77 12.35 5.94
CA THR A 52 -11.35 12.87 7.23
C THR A 52 -10.70 11.73 8.00
N PHE A 53 -9.57 11.98 8.63
CA PHE A 53 -8.88 10.92 9.34
C PHE A 53 -8.39 11.34 10.73
N ARG A 54 -8.35 10.36 11.62
CA ARG A 54 -7.82 10.48 12.98
C ARG A 54 -6.64 9.54 13.11
N ALA A 55 -5.51 10.08 13.53
CA ALA A 55 -4.29 9.32 13.79
C ALA A 55 -4.11 9.11 15.29
N PHE A 56 -3.77 7.89 15.69
CA PHE A 56 -3.59 7.49 17.07
C PHE A 56 -2.11 7.22 17.33
N ASP A 57 -1.55 8.01 18.24
CA ASP A 57 -0.22 7.78 18.79
C ASP A 57 -0.38 7.20 20.21
N PRO A 58 0.35 6.15 20.60
CA PRO A 58 0.23 5.54 21.94
C PRO A 58 0.35 6.55 23.09
N ASP A 59 1.16 7.59 22.90
CA ASP A 59 1.50 8.59 23.93
C ASP A 59 0.86 9.96 23.68
N ALA A 60 0.07 10.15 22.63
CA ALA A 60 -0.47 11.44 22.23
C ALA A 60 -2.00 11.41 22.09
N LYS A 61 -2.60 12.60 22.17
CA LYS A 61 -3.99 12.80 21.76
C LYS A 61 -4.15 12.49 20.28
N ALA A 62 -5.30 11.91 19.93
CA ALA A 62 -5.66 11.71 18.52
C ALA A 62 -5.51 13.04 17.75
N ARG A 63 -4.83 12.98 16.61
CA ARG A 63 -4.63 14.10 15.70
C ARG A 63 -5.53 13.91 14.49
N GLU A 64 -6.12 14.98 14.01
CA GLU A 64 -7.05 14.96 12.89
C GLU A 64 -6.43 15.58 11.65
N GLY A 65 -6.85 15.07 10.49
CA GLY A 65 -6.45 15.58 9.19
C GLY A 65 -7.52 15.34 8.13
N SER A 66 -7.27 15.84 6.95
CA SER A 66 -8.14 15.63 5.79
C SER A 66 -7.32 15.38 4.52
N PHE A 67 -7.91 14.58 3.64
CA PHE A 67 -7.42 14.36 2.28
C PHE A 67 -8.59 14.52 1.32
N THR A 68 -8.46 15.42 0.37
CA THR A 68 -9.45 15.62 -0.68
C THR A 68 -8.84 15.25 -2.02
N ARG A 69 -9.55 14.43 -2.79
CA ARG A 69 -9.18 14.11 -4.17
C ARG A 69 -10.32 14.44 -5.11
N VAL A 70 -10.05 15.30 -6.07
CA VAL A 70 -10.97 15.57 -7.19
C VAL A 70 -10.40 14.91 -8.44
N VAL A 71 -11.25 14.19 -9.16
CA VAL A 71 -10.89 13.55 -10.44
C VAL A 71 -11.85 14.06 -11.51
N LEU A 72 -11.31 14.67 -12.55
CA LEU A 72 -12.02 15.01 -13.78
C LEU A 72 -11.54 14.08 -14.89
N GLN A 73 -12.41 13.16 -15.32
CA GLN A 73 -12.06 12.09 -16.25
C GLN A 73 -11.54 12.65 -17.58
N GLY A 74 -10.38 12.14 -18.00
CA GLY A 74 -9.70 12.59 -19.23
C GLY A 74 -9.07 13.99 -19.15
N VAL A 75 -9.22 14.73 -18.05
CA VAL A 75 -8.71 16.10 -17.87
C VAL A 75 -7.57 16.14 -16.85
N GLY A 76 -7.79 15.60 -15.64
CA GLY A 76 -6.78 15.63 -14.58
C GLY A 76 -7.34 15.33 -13.20
N ARG A 77 -6.49 15.52 -12.20
CA ARG A 77 -6.87 15.36 -10.79
C ARG A 77 -6.21 16.42 -9.92
N ARG A 78 -6.87 16.74 -8.81
CA ARG A 78 -6.35 17.55 -7.70
C ARG A 78 -6.38 16.72 -6.44
N GLU A 79 -5.31 16.77 -5.67
CA GLU A 79 -5.23 16.22 -4.34
C GLU A 79 -4.80 17.30 -3.36
N GLU A 80 -5.43 17.33 -2.19
CA GLU A 80 -5.10 18.24 -1.11
C GLU A 80 -5.07 17.48 0.19
N THR A 81 -3.99 17.60 0.94
CA THR A 81 -3.78 16.94 2.23
C THR A 81 -3.46 17.98 3.29
N ILE A 82 -4.18 17.92 4.40
CA ILE A 82 -3.98 18.77 5.58
C ILE A 82 -3.81 17.88 6.81
N PHE A 83 -2.71 18.04 7.55
CA PHE A 83 -2.47 17.33 8.79
C PHE A 83 -1.55 18.14 9.72
N GLY A 84 -2.11 18.71 10.78
CA GLY A 84 -1.37 19.67 11.63
C GLY A 84 -0.86 20.86 10.83
N ASN A 85 0.46 21.04 10.79
CA ASN A 85 1.12 22.09 10.00
C ASN A 85 1.47 21.64 8.57
N PHE A 86 1.24 20.39 8.24
CA PHE A 86 1.48 19.86 6.90
C PHE A 86 0.31 20.22 5.99
N HIS A 87 0.60 20.87 4.86
CA HIS A 87 -0.40 21.19 3.84
C HIS A 87 0.24 21.00 2.46
N LEU A 88 -0.27 20.05 1.70
CA LEU A 88 0.19 19.74 0.35
C LEU A 88 -0.99 19.80 -0.62
N VAL A 89 -0.84 20.55 -1.69
CA VAL A 89 -1.76 20.58 -2.84
C VAL A 89 -1.01 20.15 -4.07
N SER A 90 -1.56 19.20 -4.81
CA SER A 90 -1.02 18.70 -6.07
C SER A 90 -2.10 18.62 -7.13
N VAL A 91 -1.82 19.11 -8.32
CA VAL A 91 -2.73 19.11 -9.48
C VAL A 91 -2.02 18.49 -10.65
N TRP A 92 -2.58 17.41 -11.18
CA TRP A 92 -2.08 16.73 -12.38
C TRP A 92 -3.03 16.97 -13.54
N THR A 93 -2.47 17.44 -14.66
CA THR A 93 -3.19 17.65 -15.92
C THR A 93 -2.37 17.07 -17.08
N GLY A 94 -2.89 17.11 -18.28
CA GLY A 94 -2.13 16.74 -19.48
C GLY A 94 -0.85 17.57 -19.70
N SER A 95 -0.77 18.77 -19.10
CA SER A 95 0.42 19.64 -19.16
C SER A 95 1.49 19.33 -18.10
N GLY A 96 1.17 18.57 -17.06
CA GLY A 96 2.13 18.21 -16.01
C GLY A 96 1.55 18.23 -14.61
N LEU A 97 2.45 18.38 -13.65
CA LEU A 97 2.18 18.51 -12.21
C LEU A 97 2.40 19.97 -11.79
N ALA A 98 1.41 20.55 -11.09
CA ALA A 98 1.55 21.78 -10.32
C ALA A 98 1.35 21.43 -8.85
N THR A 99 2.29 21.77 -7.96
CA THR A 99 2.22 21.42 -6.54
C THR A 99 2.79 22.52 -5.65
N THR A 100 2.31 22.61 -4.42
CA THR A 100 2.88 23.53 -3.41
C THR A 100 4.27 23.11 -2.93
N ASP A 101 4.59 21.81 -3.02
CA ASP A 101 5.92 21.28 -2.74
C ASP A 101 6.21 20.11 -3.69
N MET A 102 7.36 20.15 -4.36
CA MET A 102 7.78 19.11 -5.31
C MET A 102 8.34 17.86 -4.62
N HIS A 103 8.87 18.01 -3.42
CA HIS A 103 9.54 16.96 -2.66
C HIS A 103 9.12 16.98 -1.18
N PRO A 104 7.81 16.82 -0.89
CA PRO A 104 7.31 16.96 0.47
C PRO A 104 7.83 15.84 1.37
N VAL A 105 8.30 16.20 2.56
CA VAL A 105 8.51 15.23 3.64
C VAL A 105 7.15 14.92 4.26
N LEU A 106 6.56 13.79 3.89
CA LEU A 106 5.24 13.40 4.38
C LEU A 106 5.31 12.97 5.86
N PRO A 107 4.42 13.48 6.73
CA PRO A 107 4.17 12.84 8.01
C PRO A 107 3.85 11.35 7.84
N ARG A 108 4.24 10.53 8.82
CA ARG A 108 4.02 9.07 8.79
C ARG A 108 2.56 8.72 8.50
N GLU A 109 1.65 9.41 9.16
CA GLU A 109 0.21 9.20 9.06
C GLU A 109 -0.32 9.52 7.66
N VAL A 110 0.21 10.59 7.05
CA VAL A 110 -0.12 10.94 5.65
C VAL A 110 0.45 9.90 4.68
N ALA A 111 1.65 9.37 4.93
CA ALA A 111 2.21 8.31 4.12
C ALA A 111 1.38 7.01 4.19
N ILE A 112 0.90 6.63 5.39
CA ILE A 112 -0.03 5.51 5.58
C ILE A 112 -1.34 5.79 4.85
N LEU A 113 -1.95 6.97 5.04
CA LEU A 113 -3.18 7.35 4.35
C LEU A 113 -3.05 7.20 2.83
N MET A 114 -1.97 7.71 2.24
CA MET A 114 -1.72 7.58 0.80
C MET A 114 -1.54 6.13 0.34
N HIS A 115 -1.06 5.25 1.21
CA HIS A 115 -0.97 3.81 0.94
C HIS A 115 -2.35 3.14 1.00
N LEU A 116 -3.23 3.58 1.91
CA LEU A 116 -4.59 3.04 2.09
C LEU A 116 -5.61 3.55 1.08
N THR A 117 -5.27 4.55 0.27
CA THR A 117 -6.18 5.18 -0.69
C THR A 117 -6.02 4.78 -2.17
N PRO A 118 -5.31 3.71 -2.55
CA PRO A 118 -5.29 3.28 -3.94
C PRO A 118 -6.69 2.79 -4.37
N ILE A 119 -7.01 3.01 -5.64
CA ILE A 119 -8.26 2.55 -6.26
C ILE A 119 -8.19 1.05 -6.59
N ASN A 120 -7.00 0.45 -6.52
CA ASN A 120 -6.76 -0.92 -6.92
C ASN A 120 -6.84 -1.84 -5.70
N LEU A 121 -7.65 -2.89 -5.80
CA LEU A 121 -7.65 -3.97 -4.83
C LEU A 121 -6.37 -4.81 -4.94
N PRO A 122 -6.01 -5.52 -3.86
CA PRO A 122 -4.89 -6.45 -3.89
C PRO A 122 -5.07 -7.53 -4.97
N HIS A 123 -3.99 -8.07 -5.48
CA HIS A 123 -3.96 -9.17 -6.43
C HIS A 123 -2.89 -10.19 -5.99
N PHE A 124 -3.04 -11.42 -6.42
CA PHE A 124 -2.05 -12.46 -6.14
C PHE A 124 -0.96 -12.47 -7.19
N ASP A 125 0.28 -12.40 -6.75
CA ASP A 125 1.45 -12.62 -7.59
C ASP A 125 1.62 -14.12 -7.89
N ALA A 126 2.37 -14.43 -8.95
CA ALA A 126 2.62 -15.83 -9.33
C ALA A 126 3.35 -16.65 -8.24
N ALA A 127 4.12 -15.97 -7.40
CA ALA A 127 4.87 -16.58 -6.31
C ALA A 127 4.04 -16.78 -5.02
N ASP A 128 2.87 -16.14 -4.90
CA ASP A 128 2.03 -16.28 -3.73
C ASP A 128 1.46 -17.69 -3.62
N VAL A 129 1.43 -18.23 -2.42
CA VAL A 129 0.94 -19.57 -2.13
C VAL A 129 -0.40 -19.46 -1.37
N ILE A 130 -1.51 -19.76 -2.04
CA ILE A 130 -2.83 -19.83 -1.38
C ILE A 130 -2.84 -21.06 -0.48
N ARG A 131 -3.14 -20.85 0.82
CA ARG A 131 -3.18 -21.92 1.81
C ARG A 131 -4.56 -22.52 1.96
N GLU A 132 -5.54 -21.66 2.17
CA GLU A 132 -6.93 -22.07 2.35
C GLU A 132 -7.91 -20.92 2.10
N ILE A 133 -9.19 -21.27 1.96
CA ILE A 133 -10.31 -20.35 1.93
C ILE A 133 -11.31 -20.83 2.98
N THR A 134 -11.54 -19.98 4.00
CA THR A 134 -12.41 -20.28 5.13
C THR A 134 -13.59 -19.33 5.20
N ASP A 135 -14.71 -19.80 5.74
CA ASP A 135 -15.88 -18.96 6.01
C ASP A 135 -15.84 -18.57 7.49
N LYS A 136 -15.71 -17.26 7.77
CA LYS A 136 -15.65 -16.72 9.13
C LYS A 136 -16.23 -15.31 9.24
N GLN A 137 -16.21 -14.75 10.43
CA GLN A 137 -16.58 -13.34 10.64
C GLN A 137 -15.36 -12.45 10.42
N ALA A 138 -15.51 -11.40 9.61
CA ALA A 138 -14.50 -10.35 9.42
C ALA A 138 -15.21 -9.00 9.36
N GLY A 139 -14.69 -7.97 10.04
CA GLY A 139 -15.36 -6.68 10.13
C GLY A 139 -16.80 -6.75 10.65
N GLY A 140 -17.13 -7.75 11.49
CA GLY A 140 -18.47 -8.00 12.01
C GLY A 140 -19.47 -8.60 11.00
N ARG A 141 -19.00 -9.12 9.85
CA ARG A 141 -19.82 -9.68 8.76
C ARG A 141 -19.38 -11.10 8.38
N PRO A 142 -20.29 -11.97 7.93
CA PRO A 142 -19.90 -13.25 7.31
C PRO A 142 -19.04 -12.99 6.08
N ALA A 143 -17.89 -13.63 5.98
CA ALA A 143 -16.93 -13.41 4.91
C ALA A 143 -16.26 -14.72 4.46
N HIS A 144 -15.85 -14.73 3.20
CA HIS A 144 -14.91 -15.72 2.65
C HIS A 144 -13.50 -15.15 2.82
N CYS A 145 -12.70 -15.77 3.67
CA CYS A 145 -11.33 -15.31 3.96
C CYS A 145 -10.32 -16.22 3.26
N ILE A 146 -9.42 -15.60 2.51
CA ILE A 146 -8.36 -16.26 1.74
C ILE A 146 -7.06 -16.08 2.51
N GLU A 147 -6.51 -17.18 3.01
CA GLU A 147 -5.18 -17.19 3.63
C GLU A 147 -4.11 -17.53 2.59
N PHE A 148 -3.06 -16.74 2.54
CA PHE A 148 -1.96 -16.93 1.60
C PHE A 148 -0.63 -16.47 2.16
N ASP A 149 0.45 -16.99 1.59
CA ASP A 149 1.80 -16.57 1.91
C ASP A 149 2.38 -15.80 0.73
N THR A 150 2.92 -14.61 1.00
CA THR A 150 3.78 -13.89 0.05
C THR A 150 5.22 -14.30 0.27
N ILE A 151 5.92 -14.63 -0.81
CA ILE A 151 7.32 -15.07 -0.78
C ILE A 151 8.21 -13.97 -1.33
N VAL A 152 9.05 -13.38 -0.46
CA VAL A 152 10.04 -12.37 -0.83
C VAL A 152 11.42 -12.88 -0.49
N GLY A 153 12.15 -13.40 -1.47
CA GLY A 153 13.44 -14.06 -1.25
C GLY A 153 13.28 -15.31 -0.39
N ALA A 154 13.90 -15.35 0.79
CA ALA A 154 13.79 -16.44 1.76
C ALA A 154 12.69 -16.23 2.81
N ARG A 155 12.08 -15.04 2.85
CA ARG A 155 11.03 -14.67 3.80
C ARG A 155 9.66 -15.13 3.28
N ARG A 156 8.85 -15.62 4.20
CA ARG A 156 7.45 -15.98 3.95
C ARG A 156 6.58 -15.19 4.93
N ASP A 157 5.71 -14.34 4.41
CA ASP A 157 4.78 -13.54 5.18
C ASP A 157 3.37 -14.12 5.05
N ALA A 158 2.74 -14.42 6.17
CA ALA A 158 1.37 -14.90 6.23
C ALA A 158 0.38 -13.74 6.12
N ASN A 159 -0.53 -13.83 5.17
CA ASN A 159 -1.50 -12.80 4.83
C ASN A 159 -2.91 -13.36 4.77
N GLU A 160 -3.91 -12.47 4.83
CA GLU A 160 -5.32 -12.82 4.73
C GLU A 160 -6.11 -11.70 4.05
N LEU A 161 -7.01 -12.08 3.16
CA LEU A 161 -7.98 -11.18 2.53
C LEU A 161 -9.39 -11.73 2.76
N CYS A 162 -10.29 -10.92 3.31
CA CYS A 162 -11.67 -11.34 3.57
C CYS A 162 -12.66 -10.54 2.73
N VAL A 163 -13.51 -11.26 2.02
CA VAL A 163 -14.54 -10.74 1.11
C VAL A 163 -15.92 -11.02 1.73
N ASP A 164 -16.77 -10.00 1.85
CA ASP A 164 -18.15 -10.11 2.35
C ASP A 164 -18.94 -11.17 1.55
N ALA A 165 -19.48 -12.16 2.22
CA ALA A 165 -20.19 -13.28 1.58
C ALA A 165 -21.51 -12.86 0.92
N ALA A 166 -22.11 -11.73 1.31
CA ALA A 166 -23.39 -11.27 0.80
C ALA A 166 -23.26 -10.35 -0.42
N ASN A 167 -22.25 -9.47 -0.46
CA ASN A 167 -22.15 -8.45 -1.50
C ASN A 167 -20.79 -8.41 -2.23
N GLY A 168 -19.86 -9.25 -1.82
CA GLY A 168 -18.56 -9.40 -2.49
C GLY A 168 -17.55 -8.29 -2.22
N THR A 169 -17.80 -7.32 -1.31
CA THR A 169 -16.84 -6.26 -1.01
C THR A 169 -15.67 -6.78 -0.19
N LEU A 170 -14.48 -6.19 -0.35
CA LEU A 170 -13.33 -6.46 0.52
C LEU A 170 -13.57 -5.83 1.90
N VAL A 171 -13.72 -6.65 2.94
CA VAL A 171 -13.99 -6.17 4.32
C VAL A 171 -12.76 -6.11 5.19
N SER A 172 -11.75 -6.94 4.92
CA SER A 172 -10.46 -6.81 5.61
C SER A 172 -9.29 -7.31 4.78
N GLU A 173 -8.13 -6.74 5.05
CA GLU A 173 -6.83 -7.10 4.49
C GLU A 173 -5.81 -7.13 5.63
N LYS A 174 -5.22 -8.30 5.86
CA LYS A 174 -4.14 -8.48 6.83
C LYS A 174 -2.87 -8.85 6.10
N LEU A 175 -1.84 -8.00 6.21
CA LEU A 175 -0.52 -8.18 5.60
C LEU A 175 0.53 -8.22 6.71
N GLY A 176 0.94 -9.42 7.10
CA GLY A 176 1.80 -9.61 8.26
C GLY A 176 1.14 -9.07 9.54
N ASP A 177 1.73 -8.04 10.12
CA ASP A 177 1.26 -7.39 11.36
C ASP A 177 0.26 -6.23 11.12
N GLU A 178 0.07 -5.83 9.87
CA GLU A 178 -0.85 -4.77 9.47
C GLU A 178 -2.25 -5.33 9.20
N LEU A 179 -3.28 -4.64 9.67
CA LEU A 179 -4.68 -4.96 9.42
C LEU A 179 -5.42 -3.71 8.95
N ILE A 180 -6.06 -3.83 7.80
CA ILE A 180 -6.97 -2.84 7.23
C ILE A 180 -8.38 -3.42 7.30
N GLU A 181 -9.33 -2.69 7.85
CA GLU A 181 -10.74 -3.07 7.88
C GLU A 181 -11.60 -2.01 7.22
N ASN A 182 -12.51 -2.45 6.35
CA ASN A 182 -13.45 -1.60 5.63
C ASN A 182 -14.86 -1.83 6.16
N SER A 183 -15.57 -0.74 6.45
CA SER A 183 -16.95 -0.78 6.96
C SER A 183 -17.79 0.38 6.44
N ASP A 184 -19.06 0.44 6.87
CA ASP A 184 -20.01 1.52 6.55
C ASP A 184 -20.15 1.76 5.04
N PHE A 185 -20.18 0.66 4.27
CA PHE A 185 -20.24 0.73 2.82
C PHE A 185 -21.47 1.49 2.33
N PHE A 186 -21.26 2.35 1.34
CA PHE A 186 -22.31 3.12 0.68
C PHE A 186 -22.26 2.97 -0.84
N PRO A 187 -23.42 3.09 -1.53
CA PRO A 187 -23.45 2.98 -2.98
C PRO A 187 -22.85 4.24 -3.64
N PHE A 188 -21.95 4.03 -4.60
CA PHE A 188 -21.35 5.10 -5.41
C PHE A 188 -21.05 4.59 -6.83
N ALA A 189 -21.59 5.27 -7.85
CA ALA A 189 -21.36 4.94 -9.26
C ALA A 189 -21.59 3.45 -9.63
N GLY A 190 -22.55 2.81 -8.99
CA GLY A 190 -22.93 1.41 -9.25
C GLY A 190 -22.12 0.37 -8.48
N VAL A 191 -21.22 0.77 -7.61
CA VAL A 191 -20.44 -0.09 -6.71
C VAL A 191 -20.64 0.28 -5.25
N LEU A 192 -20.02 -0.47 -4.33
CA LEU A 192 -20.01 -0.21 -2.91
C LEU A 192 -18.63 0.34 -2.50
N ALA A 193 -18.59 1.59 -2.05
CA ALA A 193 -17.39 2.20 -1.50
C ALA A 193 -17.39 2.11 0.04
N PRO A 194 -16.24 1.88 0.72
CA PRO A 194 -16.19 1.92 2.17
C PRO A 194 -16.38 3.36 2.68
N GLY A 195 -17.26 3.55 3.66
CA GLY A 195 -17.45 4.83 4.36
C GLY A 195 -16.47 5.00 5.52
N LYS A 196 -15.96 3.88 6.03
CA LYS A 196 -14.98 3.87 7.11
C LYS A 196 -13.86 2.85 6.82
N ILE A 197 -12.62 3.27 7.04
CA ILE A 197 -11.43 2.42 6.94
C ILE A 197 -10.65 2.56 8.24
N THR A 198 -10.28 1.44 8.87
CA THR A 198 -9.39 1.42 10.02
C THR A 198 -8.08 0.74 9.65
N TYR A 199 -6.98 1.28 10.13
CA TYR A 199 -5.66 0.69 9.98
C TYR A 199 -5.03 0.47 11.34
N SER A 200 -4.60 -0.75 11.60
CA SER A 200 -3.92 -1.13 12.84
C SER A 200 -2.64 -1.91 12.57
N VAL A 201 -1.70 -1.85 13.50
CA VAL A 201 -0.45 -2.60 13.47
C VAL A 201 -0.30 -3.32 14.81
N LEU A 202 -0.06 -4.64 14.77
CA LEU A 202 0.02 -5.48 15.97
C LEU A 202 -1.21 -5.31 16.89
N GLY A 203 -2.40 -5.13 16.30
CA GLY A 203 -3.65 -4.92 17.04
C GLY A 203 -3.83 -3.53 17.67
N SER A 204 -2.88 -2.62 17.47
CA SER A 204 -2.99 -1.22 17.90
C SER A 204 -3.47 -0.36 16.75
N GLU A 205 -4.64 0.28 16.90
CA GLU A 205 -5.17 1.20 15.91
C GLU A 205 -4.21 2.39 15.71
N LYS A 206 -3.94 2.72 14.45
CA LYS A 206 -3.04 3.79 14.04
C LYS A 206 -3.76 4.87 13.26
N LEU A 207 -4.76 4.51 12.47
CA LEU A 207 -5.51 5.44 11.63
C LEU A 207 -6.97 5.01 11.50
N GLU A 208 -7.88 5.95 11.66
CA GLU A 208 -9.30 5.81 11.33
C GLU A 208 -9.64 6.84 10.26
N ILE A 209 -10.23 6.40 9.15
CA ILE A 209 -10.59 7.25 8.02
C ILE A 209 -12.11 7.17 7.84
N THR A 210 -12.76 8.32 7.72
CA THR A 210 -14.15 8.44 7.26
C THR A 210 -14.15 9.01 5.87
N GLN A 211 -14.72 8.28 4.91
CA GLN A 211 -14.73 8.60 3.49
C GLN A 211 -16.11 9.01 3.00
N THR A 212 -16.14 10.06 2.20
CA THR A 212 -17.32 10.45 1.42
C THR A 212 -16.95 10.67 -0.03
N MET A 213 -17.90 10.38 -0.94
CA MET A 213 -17.70 10.58 -2.38
C MET A 213 -18.91 11.28 -2.99
N THR A 214 -18.66 12.26 -3.85
CA THR A 214 -19.69 13.05 -4.53
C THR A 214 -19.41 13.10 -6.04
N VAL A 215 -20.46 12.91 -6.85
CA VAL A 215 -20.34 13.10 -8.30
C VAL A 215 -20.32 14.61 -8.59
N LEU A 216 -19.33 15.05 -9.35
CA LEU A 216 -19.21 16.45 -9.76
C LEU A 216 -19.89 16.66 -11.11
N THR A 217 -20.80 17.65 -11.15
CA THR A 217 -21.51 18.08 -12.38
C THR A 217 -20.77 19.21 -13.10
N ASP A 218 -19.95 19.99 -12.40
CA ASP A 218 -19.11 21.05 -12.93
C ASP A 218 -17.73 21.01 -12.26
N GLY A 219 -16.67 21.12 -13.03
CA GLY A 219 -15.29 21.04 -12.56
C GLY A 219 -14.35 22.09 -13.13
N SER A 220 -14.88 23.14 -13.79
CA SER A 220 -14.11 24.07 -14.64
C SER A 220 -12.94 24.77 -13.92
N ASN A 221 -12.99 24.99 -12.60
CA ASN A 221 -11.95 25.69 -11.85
C ASN A 221 -11.19 24.82 -10.83
N VAL A 222 -11.56 23.55 -10.67
CA VAL A 222 -11.01 22.69 -9.61
C VAL A 222 -9.54 22.34 -9.87
N LEU A 223 -9.12 22.26 -11.13
CA LEU A 223 -7.75 21.94 -11.52
C LEU A 223 -6.85 23.17 -11.68
N ALA A 224 -7.22 24.32 -11.13
CA ALA A 224 -6.35 25.49 -11.10
C ALA A 224 -5.08 25.16 -10.27
N ALA A 225 -3.92 25.61 -10.78
CA ALA A 225 -2.67 25.48 -10.03
C ALA A 225 -2.78 26.21 -8.68
N PRO A 226 -2.26 25.63 -7.58
CA PRO A 226 -2.26 26.30 -6.30
C PRO A 226 -1.40 27.57 -6.33
N PRO A 227 -1.65 28.55 -5.44
CA PRO A 227 -0.77 29.71 -5.31
C PRO A 227 0.68 29.29 -5.06
N ASN A 228 1.63 29.96 -5.68
CA ASN A 228 3.07 29.66 -5.58
C ASN A 228 3.46 28.24 -6.01
N ALA A 229 2.70 27.63 -6.92
CA ALA A 229 2.96 26.28 -7.38
C ALA A 229 4.36 26.14 -8.00
N GLN A 230 5.00 25.04 -7.65
CA GLN A 230 6.13 24.49 -8.39
C GLN A 230 5.60 23.62 -9.52
N PHE A 231 6.26 23.63 -10.67
CA PHE A 231 5.79 22.89 -11.85
C PHE A 231 6.75 21.75 -12.20
N GLY A 232 6.20 20.54 -12.28
CA GLY A 232 6.87 19.32 -12.70
C GLY A 232 6.36 18.81 -14.03
N ARG A 233 7.19 18.03 -14.73
CA ARG A 233 6.79 17.35 -15.96
C ARG A 233 6.22 15.98 -15.63
N LEU A 234 5.21 15.56 -16.38
CA LEU A 234 4.78 14.15 -16.33
C LEU A 234 5.86 13.25 -16.92
N CYS A 235 6.18 12.19 -16.22
CA CYS A 235 7.06 11.16 -16.71
C CYS A 235 6.28 10.15 -17.54
N THR A 236 6.41 10.20 -18.86
CA THR A 236 5.85 9.18 -19.75
C THR A 236 6.72 7.92 -19.78
N THR A 237 8.02 8.06 -19.49
CA THR A 237 8.96 6.96 -19.34
C THR A 237 9.71 7.13 -18.02
N PHE A 238 9.39 6.27 -17.06
CA PHE A 238 10.00 6.31 -15.73
C PHE A 238 10.87 5.06 -15.49
N ARG A 239 12.08 5.28 -14.97
CA ARG A 239 12.93 4.23 -14.42
C ARG A 239 13.18 4.54 -12.95
N ARG A 240 13.00 3.55 -12.09
CA ARG A 240 13.27 3.67 -10.66
C ARG A 240 14.76 3.88 -10.39
N ALA A 241 15.09 4.49 -9.26
CA ALA A 241 16.43 4.50 -8.74
C ALA A 241 16.90 3.06 -8.43
N ILE A 242 18.19 2.77 -8.65
CA ILE A 242 18.78 1.46 -8.43
C ILE A 242 19.94 1.62 -7.44
N GLY A 243 19.93 0.85 -6.34
CA GLY A 243 21.00 0.85 -5.36
C GLY A 243 22.33 0.39 -5.98
N GLN A 244 23.38 1.17 -5.76
CA GLN A 244 24.77 0.85 -6.16
C GLN A 244 25.60 0.38 -4.96
N SER A 245 25.47 1.08 -3.84
CA SER A 245 26.17 0.77 -2.58
C SER A 245 25.23 1.06 -1.43
N MET A 246 24.89 0.01 -0.68
CA MET A 246 23.97 0.10 0.46
C MET A 246 24.58 -0.67 1.65
N PRO A 247 25.54 -0.07 2.38
CA PRO A 247 26.07 -0.67 3.60
C PRO A 247 24.94 -1.12 4.53
N GLN A 248 25.05 -2.36 5.03
CA GLN A 248 24.05 -2.94 5.91
C GLN A 248 24.41 -2.67 7.38
N PRO A 249 23.41 -2.64 8.27
CA PRO A 249 23.67 -2.54 9.71
C PRO A 249 24.59 -3.67 10.18
N PRO A 250 25.52 -3.38 11.12
CA PRO A 250 26.34 -4.43 11.71
C PRO A 250 25.48 -5.43 12.50
N ALA A 251 25.75 -6.73 12.33
CA ALA A 251 25.09 -7.78 13.10
C ALA A 251 25.39 -7.66 14.60
N GLY A 252 24.47 -8.09 15.46
CA GLY A 252 24.71 -8.24 16.91
C GLY A 252 24.16 -7.11 17.78
N ARG A 253 23.16 -6.39 17.36
CA ARG A 253 22.48 -5.34 18.14
C ARG A 253 21.17 -5.86 18.74
N GLY A 254 21.26 -6.59 19.88
CA GLY A 254 20.18 -6.77 20.84
C GLY A 254 19.14 -7.85 20.60
N GLY A 255 19.40 -9.06 20.99
CA GLY A 255 18.43 -10.13 21.41
C GLY A 255 17.39 -10.64 20.41
N ARG A 256 16.91 -9.84 19.50
CA ARG A 256 16.01 -10.17 18.38
C ARG A 256 16.25 -9.23 17.21
N ASP A 257 15.66 -9.53 16.07
CA ASP A 257 15.74 -8.69 14.87
C ASP A 257 14.81 -7.47 15.02
N TRP A 258 15.26 -6.33 14.48
CA TRP A 258 14.55 -5.06 14.53
C TRP A 258 14.59 -4.34 13.20
N ASP A 259 13.48 -3.73 12.84
CA ASP A 259 13.40 -2.91 11.65
C ASP A 259 13.35 -1.42 12.01
N VAL A 260 14.14 -0.64 11.28
CA VAL A 260 14.03 0.82 11.26
C VAL A 260 13.73 1.25 9.84
N VAL A 261 12.61 1.93 9.64
CA VAL A 261 12.24 2.48 8.34
C VAL A 261 12.67 3.93 8.27
N VAL A 262 13.57 4.22 7.34
CA VAL A 262 14.04 5.56 7.04
C VAL A 262 13.46 6.00 5.70
N ARG A 263 12.87 7.19 5.65
CA ARG A 263 12.47 7.84 4.40
C ARG A 263 13.51 8.88 4.01
N GLY A 264 13.74 9.04 2.71
CA GLY A 264 14.62 10.05 2.16
C GLY A 264 14.35 10.33 0.69
N LEU A 265 14.97 11.40 0.17
CA LEU A 265 14.95 11.79 -1.22
C LEU A 265 16.23 11.31 -1.90
N ILE A 266 16.13 10.41 -2.88
CA ILE A 266 17.28 10.09 -3.75
C ILE A 266 17.42 11.23 -4.75
N GLY A 267 18.48 12.01 -4.62
CA GLY A 267 18.77 13.14 -5.48
C GLY A 267 19.20 12.73 -6.90
N VAL A 268 19.30 13.73 -7.78
CA VAL A 268 19.84 13.52 -9.15
C VAL A 268 21.34 13.16 -9.13
N ASP A 269 22.02 13.43 -8.04
CA ASP A 269 23.41 13.04 -7.76
C ASP A 269 23.54 11.58 -7.29
N GLY A 270 22.42 10.88 -7.11
CA GLY A 270 22.36 9.51 -6.61
C GLY A 270 22.60 9.36 -5.10
N LYS A 271 22.63 10.45 -4.33
CA LYS A 271 22.74 10.43 -2.87
C LYS A 271 21.36 10.54 -2.22
N VAL A 272 21.27 10.08 -0.97
CA VAL A 272 20.04 10.23 -0.18
C VAL A 272 20.12 11.52 0.63
N HIS A 273 19.11 12.36 0.47
CA HIS A 273 18.93 13.65 1.15
C HIS A 273 17.68 13.60 2.03
N ASP A 274 17.52 14.60 2.91
CA ASP A 274 16.31 14.87 3.70
C ASP A 274 15.77 13.62 4.43
N THR A 275 16.70 12.87 5.05
CA THR A 275 16.36 11.61 5.71
C THR A 275 15.62 11.82 7.02
N VAL A 276 14.54 11.07 7.23
CA VAL A 276 13.78 11.02 8.48
C VAL A 276 13.46 9.57 8.85
N VAL A 277 13.41 9.25 10.14
CA VAL A 277 12.90 7.96 10.60
C VAL A 277 11.38 7.97 10.49
N GLN A 278 10.85 7.11 9.64
CA GLN A 278 9.41 6.97 9.43
C GLN A 278 8.78 6.08 10.51
N SER A 279 9.44 4.96 10.84
CA SER A 279 9.03 4.09 11.94
C SER A 279 10.24 3.37 12.54
N SER A 280 10.19 3.12 13.84
CA SER A 280 11.20 2.37 14.57
C SER A 280 10.61 1.86 15.87
N GLU A 281 10.82 0.58 16.18
CA GLU A 281 10.52 0.03 17.50
C GLU A 281 11.68 0.21 18.48
N ARG A 282 12.84 0.68 18.00
CA ARG A 282 14.07 0.89 18.77
C ARG A 282 14.62 2.30 18.49
N PRO A 283 14.14 3.33 19.20
CA PRO A 283 14.58 4.72 18.99
C PRO A 283 16.09 4.93 19.16
N ASP A 284 16.76 4.08 19.96
CA ASP A 284 18.21 4.10 20.13
C ASP A 284 19.00 3.70 18.87
N LEU A 285 18.37 3.01 17.90
CA LEU A 285 18.97 2.67 16.60
C LEU A 285 18.76 3.74 15.54
N ASN A 286 17.91 4.74 15.78
CA ASN A 286 17.52 5.74 14.79
C ASN A 286 18.71 6.53 14.24
N ALA A 287 19.61 6.97 15.10
CA ALA A 287 20.78 7.73 14.67
C ALA A 287 21.73 6.90 13.80
N GLU A 288 21.91 5.61 14.11
CA GLU A 288 22.73 4.69 13.33
C GLU A 288 22.08 4.41 11.97
N ALA A 289 20.76 4.20 11.93
CA ALA A 289 20.00 3.99 10.69
C ALA A 289 20.13 5.20 9.74
N LEU A 290 19.96 6.42 10.26
CA LEU A 290 20.12 7.65 9.47
C LEU A 290 21.56 7.79 8.93
N ALA A 291 22.57 7.52 9.77
CA ALA A 291 23.96 7.57 9.37
C ALA A 291 24.34 6.53 8.30
N LEU A 292 23.74 5.36 8.32
CA LEU A 292 23.91 4.33 7.30
C LEU A 292 23.28 4.75 5.97
N VAL A 293 22.02 5.20 5.99
CA VAL A 293 21.32 5.64 4.78
C VAL A 293 22.02 6.82 4.11
N ALA A 294 22.60 7.73 4.88
CA ALA A 294 23.39 8.84 4.33
C ALA A 294 24.62 8.39 3.53
N GLN A 295 25.09 7.16 3.72
CA GLN A 295 26.23 6.58 2.96
C GLN A 295 25.78 5.81 1.72
N TRP A 296 24.46 5.63 1.53
CA TRP A 296 23.96 4.88 0.41
C TRP A 296 24.10 5.65 -0.90
N ALA A 297 24.39 4.94 -1.96
CA ALA A 297 24.54 5.49 -3.30
C ALA A 297 23.62 4.75 -4.28
N PHE A 298 23.03 5.51 -5.19
CA PHE A 298 22.07 5.02 -6.18
C PHE A 298 22.44 5.50 -7.59
N VAL A 299 22.04 4.75 -8.59
CA VAL A 299 21.75 5.31 -9.92
C VAL A 299 20.42 6.07 -9.74
N PRO A 300 20.34 7.39 -10.02
CA PRO A 300 19.13 8.15 -9.80
C PRO A 300 17.96 7.64 -10.65
N ALA A 301 16.75 7.89 -10.20
CA ALA A 301 15.57 7.66 -11.02
C ALA A 301 15.65 8.49 -12.31
N MET A 302 15.04 8.00 -13.38
CA MET A 302 15.04 8.68 -14.67
C MET A 302 13.60 8.98 -15.10
N CYS A 303 13.36 10.21 -15.50
CA CYS A 303 12.11 10.69 -16.06
C CYS A 303 12.34 11.17 -17.50
N ASN A 304 11.77 10.49 -18.48
CA ASN A 304 11.97 10.81 -19.90
C ASN A 304 13.46 10.94 -20.28
N GLY A 305 14.29 10.02 -19.78
CA GLY A 305 15.73 9.98 -20.06
C GLY A 305 16.59 11.00 -19.30
N ARG A 306 16.01 11.74 -18.35
CA ARG A 306 16.74 12.71 -17.48
C ARG A 306 16.72 12.26 -16.04
N PRO A 307 17.79 12.46 -15.27
CA PRO A 307 17.77 12.23 -13.84
C PRO A 307 16.66 13.01 -13.16
N ASN A 308 15.96 12.37 -12.23
CA ASN A 308 14.83 12.93 -11.50
C ASN A 308 14.94 12.54 -10.04
N PRO A 309 14.78 13.46 -9.10
CA PRO A 309 14.70 13.10 -7.70
C PRO A 309 13.54 12.14 -7.46
N SER A 310 13.68 11.24 -6.50
CA SER A 310 12.63 10.28 -6.16
C SER A 310 12.60 10.00 -4.67
N ASP A 311 11.40 10.04 -4.09
CA ASP A 311 11.19 9.59 -2.73
C ASP A 311 11.41 8.08 -2.61
N ALA A 312 11.97 7.65 -1.49
CA ALA A 312 12.15 6.25 -1.17
C ALA A 312 12.03 6.01 0.34
N SER A 313 11.49 4.84 0.68
CA SER A 313 11.52 4.30 2.04
C SER A 313 12.48 3.12 2.08
N PHE A 314 13.35 3.10 3.08
CA PHE A 314 14.43 2.12 3.25
C PHE A 314 14.19 1.37 4.55
N VAL A 315 14.08 0.05 4.48
CA VAL A 315 14.01 -0.81 5.66
C VAL A 315 15.41 -1.29 5.99
N LEU A 316 15.89 -0.93 7.19
CA LEU A 316 17.17 -1.40 7.72
C LEU A 316 16.90 -2.50 8.73
N HIS A 317 17.40 -3.69 8.44
CA HIS A 317 17.26 -4.86 9.30
C HIS A 317 18.46 -4.95 10.26
N PHE A 318 18.25 -4.68 11.52
CA PHE A 318 19.23 -4.87 12.58
C PHE A 318 19.08 -6.28 13.15
N THR A 319 20.00 -7.19 12.79
CA THR A 319 19.90 -8.59 13.17
C THR A 319 20.51 -8.87 14.54
N ALA A 320 19.87 -9.77 15.31
CA ALA A 320 20.46 -10.40 16.47
C ALA A 320 21.63 -11.32 16.07
N ARG A 321 22.59 -11.49 16.97
CA ARG A 321 23.59 -12.57 16.87
C ARG A 321 23.10 -13.80 17.58
#